data_2e45ba8b87395c0b1c60f7f4eadbfae7
#
_entry.id   2e45ba8b87395c0b1c60f7f4eadbfae7
#
_cell.length_a   1.000
_cell.length_b   1.000
_cell.length_c   1.000
_cell.angle_alpha   90.00
_cell.angle_beta   90.00
_cell.angle_gamma   90.00
#
_symmetry.space_group_name_H-M   'P 1'
#
loop_
_entity.id
_entity.type
_entity.pdbx_description
1 polymer ?
#
loop_
_entity_poly.entity_id
_entity_poly.type
_entity_poly.pdbx_seq_one_letter_code
_entity_poly.pdbx_strand_id
1 'polypeptide(L)'
;NMPPESPSLAIIEASSTINKAFANADYKLWHANQAARYNILHGIMPPASGHWKNNPHADDIDFQIEADFIGMICPGMVNTASNFSDKIGHIMNYGDGWYGGVYMGAMYALAYVNNDIYTIVTEALKTIPEQSKFHRCIIDVIKYWKQYPDDWRKCWLEIENRHAFEIGCPEGVFNAFNIDATINAAYCVMGLLYGNGDFFKTMDIATRCGQDSDCNPATAAGILGVIQGYKAIPEYWKPALERCENIKFPYTDISLSSVYDINLKLLSDVLKANGGKIKGDKYYTTIQKPKTEKKDTLKETDTR
;
A
#
# COMPACT_ATOMS: atom_id res chain seq x y z
N ASN A 1 23.08 26.06 18.82
CA ASN A 1 21.68 25.63 18.67
C ASN A 1 21.46 25.25 17.21
N MET A 2 21.74 24.01 16.86
CA MET A 2 21.25 23.46 15.58
C MET A 2 19.74 23.22 15.71
N PRO A 3 18.95 23.50 14.66
CA PRO A 3 17.53 23.15 14.65
C PRO A 3 17.40 21.63 14.77
N PRO A 4 16.29 21.13 15.36
CA PRO A 4 16.06 19.68 15.46
C PRO A 4 16.17 19.08 14.06
N GLU A 5 16.89 17.96 13.96
CA GLU A 5 17.13 17.24 12.72
C GLU A 5 15.81 17.04 11.96
N SER A 6 15.79 17.52 10.74
CA SER A 6 14.56 17.48 9.94
C SER A 6 14.15 16.01 9.72
N PRO A 7 12.85 15.69 9.69
CA PRO A 7 12.36 14.34 9.35
C PRO A 7 12.98 13.75 8.07
N SER A 8 13.50 14.61 7.19
CA SER A 8 14.23 14.23 5.98
C SER A 8 15.55 13.51 6.24
N LEU A 9 16.28 13.82 7.32
CA LEU A 9 17.55 13.12 7.65
C LEU A 9 17.30 11.71 8.14
N ALA A 10 16.33 11.51 9.04
CA ALA A 10 15.96 10.19 9.52
C ALA A 10 15.46 9.28 8.38
N ILE A 11 14.77 9.82 7.38
CA ILE A 11 14.32 9.07 6.20
C ILE A 11 15.49 8.77 5.26
N ILE A 12 16.45 9.69 5.12
CA ILE A 12 17.67 9.45 4.34
C ILE A 12 18.52 8.37 5.02
N GLU A 13 18.61 8.37 6.33
CA GLU A 13 19.32 7.31 7.10
C GLU A 13 18.57 5.99 7.03
N ALA A 14 17.25 5.97 7.14
CA ALA A 14 16.42 4.78 6.94
C ALA A 14 16.56 4.25 5.50
N SER A 15 16.53 5.11 4.50
CA SER A 15 16.79 4.76 3.10
C SER A 15 18.20 4.19 2.92
N SER A 16 19.22 4.78 3.55
CA SER A 16 20.60 4.24 3.56
C SER A 16 20.69 2.88 4.23
N THR A 17 19.94 2.65 5.30
CA THR A 17 19.89 1.37 6.00
C THR A 17 19.13 0.33 5.17
N ILE A 18 18.02 0.70 4.56
CA ILE A 18 17.28 -0.14 3.61
C ILE A 18 18.16 -0.49 2.44
N ASN A 19 18.85 0.47 1.82
CA ASN A 19 19.77 0.24 0.72
C ASN A 19 20.90 -0.74 1.08
N LYS A 20 21.44 -0.64 2.30
CA LYS A 20 22.45 -1.60 2.79
C LYS A 20 21.84 -2.98 3.05
N ALA A 21 20.65 -3.06 3.59
CA ALA A 21 19.95 -4.32 3.77
C ALA A 21 19.65 -4.99 2.43
N PHE A 22 19.15 -4.25 1.44
CA PHE A 22 18.94 -4.73 0.08
C PHE A 22 20.24 -5.18 -0.60
N ALA A 23 21.32 -4.42 -0.48
CA ALA A 23 22.60 -4.74 -1.08
C ALA A 23 23.22 -6.03 -0.52
N ASN A 24 23.03 -6.28 0.79
CA ASN A 24 23.59 -7.43 1.49
C ASN A 24 22.62 -8.61 1.65
N ALA A 25 21.39 -8.49 1.14
CA ALA A 25 20.41 -9.55 1.24
C ALA A 25 20.79 -10.74 0.35
N ASP A 26 21.01 -11.89 0.96
CA ASP A 26 21.25 -13.17 0.29
C ASP A 26 19.94 -13.93 0.07
N TYR A 27 18.89 -13.21 -0.26
CA TYR A 27 17.57 -13.75 -0.58
C TYR A 27 17.02 -13.15 -1.87
N LYS A 28 16.12 -13.89 -2.52
CA LYS A 28 15.50 -13.48 -3.77
C LYS A 28 14.47 -12.37 -3.49
N LEU A 29 14.66 -11.24 -4.13
CA LEU A 29 13.65 -10.17 -4.21
C LEU A 29 12.79 -10.38 -5.46
N TRP A 30 11.57 -9.82 -5.43
CA TRP A 30 10.64 -9.88 -6.55
C TRP A 30 10.70 -8.59 -7.37
N HIS A 31 10.46 -8.71 -8.64
CA HIS A 31 10.17 -7.74 -9.68
C HIS A 31 10.72 -6.33 -9.45
N ALA A 32 9.88 -5.34 -9.03
CA ALA A 32 10.31 -3.95 -8.88
C ALA A 32 11.41 -3.80 -7.81
N ASN A 33 11.32 -4.52 -6.71
CA ASN A 33 12.36 -4.57 -5.68
C ASN A 33 13.68 -5.13 -6.19
N GLN A 34 13.64 -6.21 -6.99
CA GLN A 34 14.84 -6.80 -7.58
C GLN A 34 15.51 -5.84 -8.56
N ALA A 35 14.72 -5.18 -9.42
CA ALA A 35 15.23 -4.20 -10.37
C ALA A 35 15.79 -2.96 -9.65
N ALA A 36 15.10 -2.47 -8.61
CA ALA A 36 15.58 -1.37 -7.79
C ALA A 36 16.91 -1.71 -7.09
N ARG A 37 17.03 -2.91 -6.53
CA ARG A 37 18.29 -3.40 -5.95
C ARG A 37 19.42 -3.38 -6.98
N TYR A 38 19.17 -3.93 -8.15
CA TYR A 38 20.17 -3.92 -9.25
C TYR A 38 20.60 -2.49 -9.57
N ASN A 39 19.65 -1.59 -9.75
CA ASN A 39 19.90 -0.18 -10.04
C ASN A 39 20.78 0.49 -8.97
N ILE A 40 20.42 0.34 -7.70
CA ILE A 40 21.15 0.92 -6.57
C ILE A 40 22.58 0.39 -6.50
N LEU A 41 22.80 -0.92 -6.69
CA LEU A 41 24.13 -1.52 -6.71
C LEU A 41 25.00 -1.00 -7.88
N HIS A 42 24.38 -0.50 -8.95
CA HIS A 42 25.05 0.09 -10.11
C HIS A 42 25.05 1.64 -10.09
N GLY A 43 24.74 2.24 -8.93
CA GLY A 43 24.82 3.69 -8.74
C GLY A 43 23.60 4.50 -9.19
N ILE A 44 22.51 3.83 -9.62
CA ILE A 44 21.24 4.49 -9.93
C ILE A 44 20.42 4.56 -8.65
N MET A 45 20.52 5.69 -7.96
CA MET A 45 19.90 5.91 -6.64
C MET A 45 18.44 6.34 -6.75
N PRO A 46 17.62 6.16 -5.66
CA PRO A 46 16.27 6.73 -5.62
C PRO A 46 16.27 8.25 -5.82
N PRO A 47 15.27 8.83 -6.51
CA PRO A 47 14.06 8.17 -7.06
C PRO A 47 14.28 7.55 -8.45
N ALA A 48 15.46 7.69 -9.05
CA ALA A 48 15.74 7.18 -10.39
C ALA A 48 15.71 5.63 -10.46
N SER A 49 16.01 4.95 -9.35
CA SER A 49 15.98 3.48 -9.26
C SER A 49 14.59 2.87 -9.49
N GLY A 50 13.52 3.57 -9.06
CA GLY A 50 12.14 3.16 -9.26
C GLY A 50 11.54 3.64 -10.57
N HIS A 51 12.14 4.66 -11.22
CA HIS A 51 11.58 5.27 -12.42
C HIS A 51 11.53 4.29 -13.60
N TRP A 52 10.43 4.27 -14.34
CA TRP A 52 10.18 3.35 -15.46
C TRP A 52 11.29 3.31 -16.53
N LYS A 53 12.12 4.33 -16.67
CA LYS A 53 13.28 4.31 -17.55
C LYS A 53 14.39 3.35 -17.11
N ASN A 54 14.45 3.07 -15.82
CA ASN A 54 15.48 2.25 -15.20
C ASN A 54 14.91 0.98 -14.57
N ASN A 55 13.61 0.95 -14.32
CA ASN A 55 12.92 -0.17 -13.71
C ASN A 55 11.73 -0.59 -14.59
N PRO A 56 11.84 -1.71 -15.32
CA PRO A 56 10.76 -2.19 -16.18
C PRO A 56 9.51 -2.62 -15.40
N HIS A 57 9.67 -2.86 -14.09
CA HIS A 57 8.63 -3.26 -13.15
C HIS A 57 8.06 -2.09 -12.34
N ALA A 58 8.24 -0.86 -12.81
CA ALA A 58 7.80 0.35 -12.08
C ALA A 58 6.30 0.37 -11.74
N ASP A 59 5.47 -0.33 -12.50
CA ASP A 59 4.01 -0.43 -12.31
C ASP A 59 3.57 -1.63 -11.47
N ASP A 60 4.52 -2.48 -11.03
CA ASP A 60 4.21 -3.68 -10.25
C ASP A 60 3.74 -3.35 -8.83
N ILE A 61 3.16 -4.34 -8.18
CA ILE A 61 2.47 -4.24 -6.89
C ILE A 61 3.41 -3.97 -5.69
N ASP A 62 4.72 -4.09 -5.86
CA ASP A 62 5.70 -4.15 -4.75
C ASP A 62 5.46 -3.07 -3.68
N PHE A 63 5.47 -1.80 -4.05
CA PHE A 63 5.22 -0.73 -3.07
C PHE A 63 3.79 -0.72 -2.53
N GLN A 64 2.81 -1.15 -3.33
CA GLN A 64 1.42 -1.22 -2.89
C GLN A 64 1.26 -2.13 -1.66
N ILE A 65 1.91 -3.30 -1.67
CA ILE A 65 1.84 -4.26 -0.56
C ILE A 65 2.78 -3.90 0.60
N GLU A 66 3.70 -2.98 0.40
CA GLU A 66 4.63 -2.50 1.42
C GLU A 66 4.15 -1.22 2.13
N ALA A 67 3.14 -0.52 1.57
CA ALA A 67 2.70 0.79 2.05
C ALA A 67 1.82 0.76 3.32
N ASP A 68 1.42 -0.39 3.79
CA ASP A 68 0.51 -0.59 4.92
C ASP A 68 1.01 0.15 6.17
N PHE A 69 2.30 -0.02 6.51
CA PHE A 69 2.90 0.60 7.69
C PHE A 69 2.85 2.13 7.65
N ILE A 70 2.91 2.72 6.45
CA ILE A 70 2.85 4.18 6.27
C ILE A 70 1.50 4.71 6.73
N GLY A 71 0.42 4.04 6.30
CA GLY A 71 -0.93 4.38 6.76
C GLY A 71 -1.11 4.12 8.26
N MET A 72 -0.55 3.03 8.77
CA MET A 72 -0.64 2.66 10.19
C MET A 72 0.04 3.69 11.13
N ILE A 73 1.13 4.33 10.71
CA ILE A 73 1.79 5.39 11.50
C ILE A 73 1.20 6.79 11.28
N CYS A 74 0.21 6.93 10.38
CA CYS A 74 -0.41 8.20 10.00
C CYS A 74 -1.94 8.23 10.25
N PRO A 75 -2.48 7.88 11.44
CA PRO A 75 -3.93 7.87 11.70
C PRO A 75 -4.61 9.18 11.33
N GLY A 76 -5.51 9.18 10.34
CA GLY A 76 -6.22 10.37 9.85
C GLY A 76 -5.36 11.39 9.09
N MET A 77 -4.05 11.16 8.95
CA MET A 77 -3.09 12.08 8.34
C MET A 77 -2.72 11.65 6.91
N VAL A 78 -3.71 11.57 6.04
CA VAL A 78 -3.59 11.00 4.68
C VAL A 78 -2.55 11.69 3.81
N ASN A 79 -2.40 13.01 3.90
CA ASN A 79 -1.41 13.75 3.10
C ASN A 79 0.01 13.55 3.65
N THR A 80 0.15 13.36 4.95
CA THR A 80 1.42 12.97 5.57
C THR A 80 1.83 11.56 5.10
N ALA A 81 0.87 10.63 5.02
CA ALA A 81 1.10 9.29 4.46
C ALA A 81 1.56 9.39 3.00
N SER A 82 0.92 10.22 2.16
CA SER A 82 1.33 10.45 0.76
C SER A 82 2.75 11.01 0.65
N ASN A 83 3.16 11.90 1.57
CA ASN A 83 4.52 12.44 1.58
C ASN A 83 5.59 11.40 1.97
N PHE A 84 5.28 10.46 2.85
CA PHE A 84 6.16 9.32 3.12
C PHE A 84 6.22 8.37 1.94
N SER A 85 5.07 8.08 1.34
CA SER A 85 4.95 7.24 0.14
C SER A 85 5.78 7.76 -1.02
N ASP A 86 5.86 9.09 -1.22
CA ASP A 86 6.72 9.70 -2.23
C ASP A 86 8.20 9.33 -2.07
N LYS A 87 8.68 9.29 -0.84
CA LYS A 87 10.10 9.03 -0.58
C LYS A 87 10.45 7.55 -0.60
N ILE A 88 9.55 6.70 -0.12
CA ILE A 88 9.79 5.27 0.02
C ILE A 88 9.43 4.55 -1.28
N GLY A 89 8.28 4.84 -1.85
CA GLY A 89 7.78 4.15 -3.03
C GLY A 89 8.63 4.36 -4.27
N HIS A 90 9.21 5.54 -4.42
CA HIS A 90 10.12 5.82 -5.54
C HIS A 90 11.50 5.14 -5.45
N ILE A 91 11.74 4.32 -4.41
CA ILE A 91 12.88 3.41 -4.40
C ILE A 91 12.70 2.34 -5.49
N MET A 92 11.47 1.80 -5.62
CA MET A 92 11.16 0.66 -6.49
C MET A 92 10.07 0.89 -7.54
N ASN A 93 9.11 1.79 -7.30
CA ASN A 93 7.96 2.01 -8.18
C ASN A 93 7.85 3.46 -8.69
N TYR A 94 7.05 3.63 -9.74
CA TYR A 94 6.75 4.93 -10.35
C TYR A 94 5.38 4.86 -11.03
N GLY A 95 4.69 6.00 -11.18
CA GLY A 95 3.38 6.05 -11.82
C GLY A 95 2.32 5.22 -11.09
N ASP A 96 1.59 4.38 -11.81
CA ASP A 96 0.49 3.60 -11.25
C ASP A 96 0.94 2.61 -10.16
N GLY A 97 2.15 2.04 -10.23
CA GLY A 97 2.71 1.22 -9.16
C GLY A 97 2.95 2.01 -7.87
N TRP A 98 3.44 3.25 -7.98
CA TRP A 98 3.58 4.15 -6.84
C TRP A 98 2.22 4.63 -6.32
N TYR A 99 1.27 4.96 -7.22
CA TYR A 99 -0.09 5.35 -6.82
C TYR A 99 -0.81 4.26 -6.04
N GLY A 100 -0.52 2.99 -6.35
CA GLY A 100 -1.02 1.85 -5.56
C GLY A 100 -0.68 1.97 -4.08
N GLY A 101 0.59 2.20 -3.76
CA GLY A 101 1.01 2.39 -2.36
C GLY A 101 0.47 3.67 -1.72
N VAL A 102 0.41 4.79 -2.45
CA VAL A 102 -0.22 6.02 -1.97
C VAL A 102 -1.68 5.78 -1.59
N TYR A 103 -2.41 5.09 -2.44
CA TYR A 103 -3.83 4.77 -2.24
C TYR A 103 -4.05 3.82 -1.05
N MET A 104 -3.27 2.73 -0.95
CA MET A 104 -3.37 1.80 0.18
C MET A 104 -3.00 2.48 1.50
N GLY A 105 -1.89 3.22 1.55
CA GLY A 105 -1.52 3.99 2.74
C GLY A 105 -2.58 5.01 3.16
N ALA A 106 -3.26 5.64 2.19
CA ALA A 106 -4.38 6.54 2.46
C ALA A 106 -5.60 5.79 3.04
N MET A 107 -5.94 4.60 2.50
CA MET A 107 -7.03 3.79 3.06
C MET A 107 -6.74 3.36 4.49
N TYR A 108 -5.53 2.90 4.81
CA TYR A 108 -5.15 2.58 6.19
C TYR A 108 -5.24 3.80 7.12
N ALA A 109 -4.73 4.97 6.68
CA ALA A 109 -4.81 6.19 7.47
C ALA A 109 -6.26 6.62 7.75
N LEU A 110 -7.16 6.50 6.77
CA LEU A 110 -8.59 6.81 6.90
C LEU A 110 -9.33 5.79 7.77
N ALA A 111 -8.95 4.53 7.74
CA ALA A 111 -9.57 3.45 8.51
C ALA A 111 -9.52 3.67 10.03
N TYR A 112 -8.58 4.45 10.53
CA TYR A 112 -8.52 4.83 11.96
C TYR A 112 -9.61 5.82 12.38
N VAL A 113 -10.16 6.57 11.42
CA VAL A 113 -11.08 7.71 11.72
C VAL A 113 -12.42 7.59 10.99
N ASN A 114 -12.60 6.54 10.22
CA ASN A 114 -13.84 6.26 9.50
C ASN A 114 -14.13 4.76 9.47
N ASN A 115 -15.37 4.36 9.67
CA ASN A 115 -15.81 2.96 9.66
C ASN A 115 -16.58 2.59 8.38
N ASP A 116 -16.89 3.56 7.52
CA ASP A 116 -17.59 3.31 6.27
C ASP A 116 -16.60 3.00 5.14
N ILE A 117 -16.60 1.73 4.71
CA ILE A 117 -15.69 1.21 3.69
C ILE A 117 -15.80 2.00 2.38
N TYR A 118 -17.03 2.32 1.96
CA TYR A 118 -17.24 3.07 0.73
C TYR A 118 -16.62 4.47 0.80
N THR A 119 -16.77 5.16 1.92
CA THR A 119 -16.13 6.45 2.17
C THR A 119 -14.61 6.33 2.18
N ILE A 120 -14.04 5.31 2.84
CA ILE A 120 -12.59 5.08 2.86
C ILE A 120 -12.05 4.91 1.42
N VAL A 121 -12.68 4.04 0.63
CA VAL A 121 -12.31 3.76 -0.76
C VAL A 121 -12.37 5.02 -1.62
N THR A 122 -13.44 5.81 -1.51
CA THR A 122 -13.66 7.00 -2.34
C THR A 122 -12.82 8.21 -1.91
N GLU A 123 -12.63 8.41 -0.62
CA GLU A 123 -11.79 9.50 -0.11
C GLU A 123 -10.31 9.25 -0.39
N ALA A 124 -9.84 7.99 -0.28
CA ALA A 124 -8.46 7.65 -0.61
C ALA A 124 -8.12 7.95 -2.08
N LEU A 125 -9.07 7.81 -3.02
CA LEU A 125 -8.86 8.16 -4.43
C LEU A 125 -8.43 9.61 -4.64
N LYS A 126 -8.81 10.52 -3.77
CA LYS A 126 -8.43 11.94 -3.87
C LYS A 126 -6.94 12.19 -3.63
N THR A 127 -6.19 11.20 -3.18
CA THR A 127 -4.74 11.31 -2.97
C THR A 127 -3.92 11.05 -4.22
N ILE A 128 -4.53 10.49 -5.26
CA ILE A 128 -3.88 10.14 -6.53
C ILE A 128 -4.50 10.89 -7.73
N PRO A 129 -3.79 11.03 -8.86
CA PRO A 129 -4.29 11.77 -10.02
C PRO A 129 -5.50 11.08 -10.67
N GLU A 130 -6.57 11.84 -10.95
CA GLU A 130 -7.79 11.35 -11.59
C GLU A 130 -7.55 10.77 -13.00
N GLN A 131 -6.52 11.24 -13.70
CA GLN A 131 -6.16 10.79 -15.04
C GLN A 131 -5.31 9.51 -15.07
N SER A 132 -4.86 8.99 -13.91
CA SER A 132 -4.09 7.75 -13.85
C SER A 132 -4.96 6.53 -14.24
N LYS A 133 -4.34 5.49 -14.76
CA LYS A 133 -5.03 4.22 -15.04
C LYS A 133 -5.56 3.59 -13.76
N PHE A 134 -4.75 3.67 -12.69
CA PHE A 134 -5.10 3.20 -11.37
C PHE A 134 -6.42 3.82 -10.89
N HIS A 135 -6.53 5.16 -10.94
CA HIS A 135 -7.76 5.87 -10.52
C HIS A 135 -8.98 5.42 -11.33
N ARG A 136 -8.85 5.34 -12.67
CA ARG A 136 -9.94 4.89 -13.54
C ARG A 136 -10.39 3.47 -13.23
N CYS A 137 -9.45 2.57 -12.96
CA CYS A 137 -9.76 1.19 -12.60
C CYS A 137 -10.61 1.12 -11.32
N ILE A 138 -10.21 1.83 -10.27
CA ILE A 138 -10.97 1.84 -9.01
C ILE A 138 -12.35 2.50 -9.17
N ILE A 139 -12.48 3.55 -10.00
CA ILE A 139 -13.78 4.12 -10.35
C ILE A 139 -14.66 3.08 -11.05
N ASP A 140 -14.11 2.29 -11.95
CA ASP A 140 -14.85 1.21 -12.63
C ASP A 140 -15.27 0.11 -11.62
N VAL A 141 -14.43 -0.25 -10.65
CA VAL A 141 -14.83 -1.16 -9.56
C VAL A 141 -16.05 -0.61 -8.82
N ILE A 142 -16.02 0.65 -8.40
CA ILE A 142 -17.12 1.29 -7.69
C ILE A 142 -18.40 1.31 -8.54
N LYS A 143 -18.27 1.61 -9.84
CA LYS A 143 -19.37 1.62 -10.81
C LYS A 143 -20.01 0.23 -10.92
N TYR A 144 -19.21 -0.82 -11.13
CA TYR A 144 -19.72 -2.16 -11.31
C TYR A 144 -20.19 -2.80 -10.02
N TRP A 145 -19.60 -2.47 -8.87
CA TRP A 145 -20.13 -2.83 -7.56
C TRP A 145 -21.57 -2.29 -7.38
N LYS A 146 -21.81 -1.02 -7.73
CA LYS A 146 -23.18 -0.43 -7.69
C LYS A 146 -24.14 -1.09 -8.69
N GLN A 147 -23.64 -1.50 -9.83
CA GLN A 147 -24.45 -2.16 -10.88
C GLN A 147 -24.79 -3.61 -10.53
N TYR A 148 -23.89 -4.32 -9.84
CA TYR A 148 -24.01 -5.72 -9.48
C TYR A 148 -23.78 -5.91 -7.97
N PRO A 149 -24.64 -5.34 -7.08
CA PRO A 149 -24.37 -5.29 -5.65
C PRO A 149 -24.28 -6.68 -4.98
N ASP A 150 -24.95 -7.68 -5.54
CA ASP A 150 -25.04 -9.04 -4.99
C ASP A 150 -24.17 -10.06 -5.77
N ASP A 151 -23.46 -9.61 -6.83
CA ASP A 151 -22.70 -10.50 -7.69
C ASP A 151 -21.31 -9.96 -8.02
N TRP A 152 -20.36 -10.23 -7.12
CA TRP A 152 -18.97 -9.79 -7.30
C TRP A 152 -18.30 -10.38 -8.56
N ARG A 153 -18.75 -11.56 -9.03
CA ARG A 153 -18.17 -12.21 -10.22
C ARG A 153 -18.46 -11.44 -11.49
N LYS A 154 -19.64 -10.83 -11.59
CA LYS A 154 -19.95 -9.93 -12.71
C LYS A 154 -19.09 -8.67 -12.68
N CYS A 155 -18.92 -8.08 -11.51
CA CYS A 155 -17.99 -6.95 -11.34
C CYS A 155 -16.56 -7.37 -11.75
N TRP A 156 -16.09 -8.50 -11.26
CA TRP A 156 -14.79 -9.06 -11.62
C TRP A 156 -14.62 -9.22 -13.13
N LEU A 157 -15.59 -9.81 -13.82
CA LEU A 157 -15.54 -10.02 -15.26
C LEU A 157 -15.42 -8.69 -16.03
N GLU A 158 -16.15 -7.66 -15.61
CA GLU A 158 -16.05 -6.33 -16.21
C GLU A 158 -14.67 -5.68 -15.99
N ILE A 159 -14.10 -5.86 -14.81
CA ILE A 159 -12.77 -5.35 -14.47
C ILE A 159 -11.70 -6.12 -15.26
N GLU A 160 -11.75 -7.45 -15.29
CA GLU A 160 -10.85 -8.27 -16.11
C GLU A 160 -10.84 -7.85 -17.57
N ASN A 161 -12.02 -7.71 -18.17
CA ASN A 161 -12.16 -7.34 -19.58
C ASN A 161 -11.64 -5.94 -19.90
N ARG A 162 -11.53 -5.04 -18.93
CA ARG A 162 -11.13 -3.65 -19.16
C ARG A 162 -9.69 -3.36 -18.74
N HIS A 163 -9.21 -4.01 -17.70
CA HIS A 163 -7.98 -3.61 -17.02
C HIS A 163 -6.92 -4.72 -16.94
N ALA A 164 -7.29 -6.00 -17.08
CA ALA A 164 -6.32 -7.09 -17.00
C ALA A 164 -5.43 -7.24 -18.24
N PHE A 165 -5.82 -6.64 -19.36
CA PHE A 165 -5.06 -6.69 -20.60
C PHE A 165 -4.14 -5.48 -20.83
N GLU A 166 -4.07 -4.57 -19.88
CA GLU A 166 -3.14 -3.46 -19.99
C GLU A 166 -1.69 -3.94 -19.84
N ILE A 167 -0.85 -3.50 -20.76
CA ILE A 167 0.58 -3.82 -20.76
C ILE A 167 1.27 -2.83 -19.82
N GLY A 168 1.17 -3.06 -18.51
CA GLY A 168 1.92 -2.30 -17.50
C GLY A 168 3.14 -3.09 -17.05
N CYS A 169 2.92 -4.34 -16.66
CA CYS A 169 3.95 -5.28 -16.25
C CYS A 169 4.47 -6.10 -17.44
N PRO A 170 5.78 -6.29 -17.60
CA PRO A 170 6.35 -7.11 -18.68
C PRO A 170 5.83 -8.56 -18.73
N GLU A 171 5.35 -9.08 -17.62
CA GLU A 171 4.80 -10.43 -17.51
C GLU A 171 3.27 -10.45 -17.61
N GLY A 172 2.60 -9.27 -17.72
CA GLY A 172 1.17 -9.12 -17.51
C GLY A 172 0.29 -9.72 -18.61
N VAL A 173 0.63 -9.49 -19.86
CA VAL A 173 -0.25 -9.88 -20.98
C VAL A 173 -0.12 -11.36 -21.28
N PHE A 174 -1.27 -12.06 -21.28
CA PHE A 174 -1.35 -13.52 -21.51
C PHE A 174 -0.58 -14.39 -20.49
N ASN A 175 -0.13 -13.80 -19.38
CA ASN A 175 0.44 -14.56 -18.29
C ASN A 175 -0.66 -14.94 -17.29
N ALA A 176 -0.58 -16.13 -16.72
CA ALA A 176 -1.49 -16.59 -15.68
C ALA A 176 -1.34 -15.77 -14.36
N PHE A 177 -0.22 -15.10 -14.19
CA PHE A 177 0.10 -14.26 -13.04
C PHE A 177 0.40 -12.83 -13.49
N ASN A 178 -0.43 -11.90 -13.09
CA ASN A 178 -0.25 -10.47 -13.34
C ASN A 178 -0.05 -9.73 -12.01
N ILE A 179 1.10 -9.10 -11.85
CA ILE A 179 1.51 -8.37 -10.65
C ILE A 179 1.37 -6.84 -10.80
N ASP A 180 0.70 -6.35 -11.83
CA ASP A 180 0.38 -4.94 -11.99
C ASP A 180 -0.42 -4.42 -10.77
N ALA A 181 0.00 -3.28 -10.23
CA ALA A 181 -0.63 -2.70 -9.04
C ALA A 181 -2.12 -2.38 -9.25
N THR A 182 -2.49 -1.94 -10.45
CA THR A 182 -3.84 -1.48 -10.78
C THR A 182 -4.88 -2.57 -10.61
N ILE A 183 -4.66 -3.73 -11.26
CA ILE A 183 -5.63 -4.83 -11.22
C ILE A 183 -5.68 -5.48 -9.82
N ASN A 184 -4.53 -5.60 -9.15
CA ASN A 184 -4.46 -6.15 -7.81
C ASN A 184 -5.13 -5.23 -6.77
N ALA A 185 -5.00 -3.91 -6.90
CA ALA A 185 -5.75 -2.96 -6.09
C ALA A 185 -7.26 -3.08 -6.28
N ALA A 186 -7.70 -3.29 -7.52
CA ALA A 186 -9.12 -3.51 -7.81
C ALA A 186 -9.67 -4.71 -7.02
N TYR A 187 -8.91 -5.78 -6.89
CA TYR A 187 -9.32 -6.98 -6.14
C TYR A 187 -9.35 -6.76 -4.62
N CYS A 188 -8.40 -5.98 -4.08
CA CYS A 188 -8.48 -5.52 -2.68
C CYS A 188 -9.78 -4.74 -2.44
N VAL A 189 -10.09 -3.77 -3.31
CA VAL A 189 -11.30 -2.94 -3.19
C VAL A 189 -12.58 -3.76 -3.38
N MET A 190 -12.60 -4.72 -4.30
CA MET A 190 -13.72 -5.65 -4.44
C MET A 190 -13.93 -6.48 -3.18
N GLY A 191 -12.86 -7.03 -2.61
CA GLY A 191 -12.91 -7.73 -1.32
C GLY A 191 -13.55 -6.89 -0.23
N LEU A 192 -13.12 -5.64 -0.08
CA LEU A 192 -13.63 -4.70 0.92
C LEU A 192 -15.11 -4.36 0.70
N LEU A 193 -15.49 -3.96 -0.52
CA LEU A 193 -16.85 -3.50 -0.83
C LEU A 193 -17.88 -4.63 -0.75
N TYR A 194 -17.60 -5.79 -1.33
CA TYR A 194 -18.51 -6.94 -1.30
C TYR A 194 -18.46 -7.72 0.02
N GLY A 195 -17.31 -7.68 0.71
CA GLY A 195 -17.17 -8.24 2.05
C GLY A 195 -17.99 -7.49 3.09
N ASN A 196 -18.15 -6.18 2.91
CA ASN A 196 -19.01 -5.33 3.73
C ASN A 196 -18.80 -5.50 5.24
N GLY A 197 -17.54 -5.54 5.67
CA GLY A 197 -17.17 -5.69 7.08
C GLY A 197 -17.05 -7.13 7.58
N ASP A 198 -17.46 -8.13 6.81
CA ASP A 198 -17.19 -9.53 7.12
C ASP A 198 -15.75 -9.90 6.75
N PHE A 199 -14.98 -10.32 7.74
CA PHE A 199 -13.56 -10.61 7.58
C PHE A 199 -13.30 -11.78 6.62
N PHE A 200 -14.07 -12.84 6.78
CA PHE A 200 -13.91 -14.06 5.98
C PHE A 200 -14.33 -13.82 4.53
N LYS A 201 -15.47 -13.18 4.33
CA LYS A 201 -15.98 -12.84 3.00
C LYS A 201 -15.07 -11.87 2.26
N THR A 202 -14.50 -10.87 2.96
CA THR A 202 -13.54 -9.92 2.40
C THR A 202 -12.32 -10.66 1.83
N MET A 203 -11.73 -11.55 2.61
CA MET A 203 -10.56 -12.32 2.19
C MET A 203 -10.89 -13.33 1.10
N ASP A 204 -12.01 -14.08 1.23
CA ASP A 204 -12.44 -15.06 0.22
C ASP A 204 -12.62 -14.43 -1.15
N ILE A 205 -13.27 -13.26 -1.21
CA ILE A 205 -13.48 -12.56 -2.49
C ILE A 205 -12.17 -12.04 -3.05
N ALA A 206 -11.34 -11.36 -2.25
CA ALA A 206 -10.05 -10.83 -2.69
C ALA A 206 -9.12 -11.94 -3.23
N THR A 207 -9.08 -13.10 -2.54
CA THR A 207 -8.33 -14.29 -2.98
C THR A 207 -8.87 -14.85 -4.30
N ARG A 208 -10.20 -15.00 -4.42
CA ARG A 208 -10.84 -15.61 -5.60
C ARG A 208 -10.82 -14.72 -6.83
N CYS A 209 -10.59 -13.44 -6.68
CA CYS A 209 -10.36 -12.55 -7.83
C CYS A 209 -9.13 -12.96 -8.63
N GLY A 210 -8.16 -13.64 -8.02
CA GLY A 210 -6.96 -14.14 -8.71
C GLY A 210 -5.76 -13.21 -8.59
N GLN A 211 -4.82 -13.39 -9.48
CA GLN A 211 -3.56 -12.65 -9.54
C GLN A 211 -2.76 -12.81 -8.23
N ASP A 212 -2.41 -11.77 -7.52
CA ASP A 212 -1.71 -11.86 -6.24
C ASP A 212 -2.65 -12.25 -5.10
N SER A 213 -2.98 -13.55 -5.07
CA SER A 213 -4.03 -14.13 -4.23
C SER A 213 -3.69 -14.29 -2.75
N ASP A 214 -2.50 -13.90 -2.32
CA ASP A 214 -2.05 -13.86 -0.92
C ASP A 214 -1.89 -12.42 -0.42
N CYS A 215 -1.31 -11.50 -1.21
CA CYS A 215 -1.16 -10.11 -0.80
C CYS A 215 -2.48 -9.33 -0.87
N ASN A 216 -3.30 -9.54 -1.90
CA ASN A 216 -4.58 -8.82 -2.04
C ASN A 216 -5.51 -9.04 -0.82
N PRO A 217 -5.79 -10.28 -0.36
CA PRO A 217 -6.58 -10.49 0.84
C PRO A 217 -5.88 -10.01 2.12
N ALA A 218 -4.54 -10.06 2.18
CA ALA A 218 -3.80 -9.54 3.34
C ALA A 218 -3.99 -8.03 3.50
N THR A 219 -3.86 -7.25 2.42
CA THR A 219 -4.08 -5.80 2.42
C THR A 219 -5.53 -5.46 2.76
N ALA A 220 -6.51 -6.14 2.14
CA ALA A 220 -7.93 -5.90 2.41
C ALA A 220 -8.30 -6.23 3.88
N ALA A 221 -7.80 -7.36 4.39
CA ALA A 221 -8.01 -7.76 5.79
C ALA A 221 -7.29 -6.82 6.77
N GLY A 222 -6.12 -6.31 6.42
CA GLY A 222 -5.39 -5.33 7.21
C GLY A 222 -6.17 -4.03 7.40
N ILE A 223 -6.72 -3.47 6.32
CA ILE A 223 -7.59 -2.28 6.36
C ILE A 223 -8.82 -2.54 7.24
N LEU A 224 -9.49 -3.69 7.04
CA LEU A 224 -10.65 -4.08 7.85
C LEU A 224 -10.27 -4.27 9.32
N GLY A 225 -9.10 -4.83 9.60
CA GLY A 225 -8.55 -4.97 10.95
C GLY A 225 -8.33 -3.62 11.65
N VAL A 226 -7.90 -2.59 10.93
CA VAL A 226 -7.79 -1.22 11.48
C VAL A 226 -9.19 -0.64 11.78
N ILE A 227 -10.16 -0.83 10.89
CA ILE A 227 -11.55 -0.37 11.11
C ILE A 227 -12.16 -0.99 12.36
N GLN A 228 -11.99 -2.31 12.53
CA GLN A 228 -12.68 -3.07 13.56
C GLN A 228 -11.87 -3.18 14.87
N GLY A 229 -10.56 -3.06 14.78
CA GLY A 229 -9.63 -3.27 15.88
C GLY A 229 -9.36 -4.75 16.18
N TYR A 230 -8.21 -5.02 16.82
CA TYR A 230 -7.68 -6.37 17.08
C TYR A 230 -8.69 -7.31 17.77
N LYS A 231 -9.49 -6.78 18.71
CA LYS A 231 -10.46 -7.61 19.46
C LYS A 231 -11.56 -8.18 18.58
N ALA A 232 -11.91 -7.51 17.49
CA ALA A 232 -12.96 -7.92 16.56
C ALA A 232 -12.45 -8.91 15.50
N ILE A 233 -11.13 -9.06 15.33
CA ILE A 233 -10.56 -10.07 14.43
C ILE A 233 -11.03 -11.47 14.94
N PRO A 234 -11.58 -12.32 14.04
CA PRO A 234 -12.05 -13.64 14.44
C PRO A 234 -10.95 -14.49 15.06
N GLU A 235 -11.30 -15.23 16.12
CA GLU A 235 -10.35 -16.08 16.87
C GLU A 235 -9.65 -17.11 15.99
N TYR A 236 -10.27 -17.51 14.89
CA TYR A 236 -9.65 -18.43 13.92
C TYR A 236 -8.27 -17.96 13.43
N TRP A 237 -8.05 -16.66 13.29
CA TRP A 237 -6.82 -16.08 12.72
C TRP A 237 -5.71 -15.80 13.75
N LYS A 238 -6.06 -15.64 15.03
CA LYS A 238 -5.14 -15.20 16.08
C LYS A 238 -4.11 -16.24 16.53
N PRO A 239 -4.47 -17.53 16.77
CA PRO A 239 -3.55 -18.47 17.39
C PRO A 239 -2.27 -18.75 16.60
N ALA A 240 -2.33 -18.64 15.27
CA ALA A 240 -1.13 -18.81 14.44
C ALA A 240 -0.17 -17.62 14.60
N LEU A 241 -0.72 -16.42 14.64
CA LEU A 241 0.03 -15.18 14.82
C LEU A 241 0.71 -15.16 16.21
N GLU A 242 -0.02 -15.46 17.26
CA GLU A 242 0.49 -15.50 18.64
C GLU A 242 1.67 -16.48 18.81
N ARG A 243 1.67 -17.61 18.09
CA ARG A 243 2.79 -18.56 18.09
C ARG A 243 4.04 -18.03 17.39
N CYS A 244 3.89 -17.11 16.43
CA CYS A 244 4.97 -16.60 15.58
C CYS A 244 5.46 -15.21 15.99
N GLU A 245 4.76 -14.51 16.85
CA GLU A 245 4.93 -13.08 17.14
C GLU A 245 6.32 -12.72 17.65
N ASN A 246 7.01 -13.64 18.37
CA ASN A 246 8.36 -13.46 18.87
C ASN A 246 9.46 -14.10 17.99
N ILE A 247 9.07 -14.73 16.89
CA ILE A 247 10.04 -15.31 15.95
C ILE A 247 10.64 -14.17 15.12
N LYS A 248 11.98 -14.08 15.13
CA LYS A 248 12.67 -13.07 14.32
C LYS A 248 12.50 -13.38 12.82
N PHE A 249 12.30 -12.34 12.03
CA PHE A 249 12.33 -12.45 10.59
C PHE A 249 13.74 -12.82 10.11
N PRO A 250 13.87 -13.56 9.00
CA PRO A 250 15.19 -13.84 8.42
C PRO A 250 15.97 -12.55 8.15
N TYR A 251 17.28 -12.60 8.37
CA TYR A 251 18.23 -11.51 8.11
C TYR A 251 18.05 -10.24 8.97
N THR A 252 17.22 -10.28 10.01
CA THR A 252 16.98 -9.14 10.91
C THR A 252 16.85 -9.61 12.36
N ASP A 253 16.98 -8.67 13.30
CA ASP A 253 16.69 -8.89 14.72
C ASP A 253 15.26 -8.52 15.09
N ILE A 254 14.41 -8.24 14.09
CA ILE A 254 13.03 -7.77 14.24
C ILE A 254 12.08 -8.96 14.24
N SER A 255 11.07 -8.94 15.12
CA SER A 255 9.93 -9.85 15.18
C SER A 255 8.64 -9.05 15.11
N LEU A 256 7.48 -9.70 14.96
CA LEU A 256 6.18 -9.02 15.00
C LEU A 256 5.98 -8.20 16.28
N SER A 257 6.33 -8.75 17.43
CA SER A 257 6.23 -8.02 18.69
C SER A 257 7.09 -6.75 18.72
N SER A 258 8.31 -6.79 18.18
CA SER A 258 9.15 -5.59 18.07
C SER A 258 8.65 -4.60 17.02
N VAL A 259 7.98 -5.08 15.96
CA VAL A 259 7.33 -4.20 14.97
C VAL A 259 6.21 -3.39 15.61
N TYR A 260 5.43 -3.97 16.54
CA TYR A 260 4.39 -3.22 17.25
C TYR A 260 4.98 -2.03 18.02
N ASP A 261 6.06 -2.24 18.74
CA ASP A 261 6.74 -1.17 19.51
C ASP A 261 7.34 -0.11 18.59
N ILE A 262 7.97 -0.54 17.48
CA ILE A 262 8.55 0.37 16.48
C ILE A 262 7.45 1.23 15.86
N ASN A 263 6.35 0.63 15.43
CA ASN A 263 5.24 1.35 14.81
C ASN A 263 4.57 2.32 15.79
N LEU A 264 4.39 1.93 17.06
CA LEU A 264 3.82 2.81 18.08
C LEU A 264 4.72 4.02 18.35
N LYS A 265 6.04 3.82 18.37
CA LYS A 265 7.01 4.90 18.48
C LYS A 265 6.94 5.83 17.26
N LEU A 266 6.99 5.27 16.04
CA LEU A 266 6.91 6.05 14.81
C LEU A 266 5.60 6.85 14.72
N LEU A 267 4.46 6.21 15.03
CA LEU A 267 3.17 6.88 15.11
C LEU A 267 3.22 8.07 16.08
N SER A 268 3.83 7.88 17.26
CA SER A 268 3.95 8.93 18.28
C SER A 268 4.78 10.11 17.77
N ASP A 269 5.87 9.85 17.07
CA ASP A 269 6.76 10.87 16.52
C ASP A 269 6.11 11.61 15.35
N VAL A 270 5.49 10.87 14.41
CA VAL A 270 4.75 11.46 13.28
C VAL A 270 3.59 12.31 13.76
N LEU A 271 2.83 11.84 14.75
CA LEU A 271 1.70 12.56 15.31
C LEU A 271 2.14 13.89 15.93
N LYS A 272 3.20 13.89 16.75
CA LYS A 272 3.77 15.11 17.34
C LYS A 272 4.27 16.09 16.28
N ALA A 273 4.96 15.58 15.25
CA ALA A 273 5.47 16.39 14.15
C ALA A 273 4.34 17.07 13.34
N ASN A 274 3.13 16.52 13.35
CA ASN A 274 1.95 17.06 12.69
C ASN A 274 0.98 17.80 13.63
N GLY A 275 1.45 18.24 14.80
CA GLY A 275 0.66 19.03 15.75
C GLY A 275 -0.32 18.22 16.60
N GLY A 276 -0.27 16.89 16.52
CA GLY A 276 -1.03 15.99 17.37
C GLY A 276 -0.55 15.98 18.82
N LYS A 277 -1.31 15.33 19.70
CA LYS A 277 -1.04 15.28 21.15
C LYS A 277 -1.21 13.87 21.68
N ILE A 278 -0.41 13.51 22.69
CA ILE A 278 -0.56 12.27 23.43
C ILE A 278 -0.85 12.63 24.89
N LYS A 279 -1.93 12.06 25.46
CA LYS A 279 -2.33 12.25 26.86
C LYS A 279 -2.64 10.88 27.47
N GLY A 280 -1.75 10.37 28.29
CA GLY A 280 -1.82 9.01 28.79
C GLY A 280 -1.78 7.99 27.66
N ASP A 281 -2.79 7.15 27.57
CA ASP A 281 -3.02 6.14 26.52
C ASP A 281 -3.80 6.65 25.28
N LYS A 282 -4.12 7.96 25.24
CA LYS A 282 -4.93 8.56 24.20
C LYS A 282 -4.09 9.38 23.22
N TYR A 283 -4.31 9.12 21.93
CA TYR A 283 -3.67 9.79 20.81
C TYR A 283 -4.67 10.72 20.13
N TYR A 284 -4.29 11.98 19.95
CA TYR A 284 -5.12 13.00 19.31
C TYR A 284 -4.46 13.43 18.00
N THR A 285 -5.08 13.13 16.90
CA THR A 285 -4.61 13.48 15.55
C THR A 285 -5.41 14.65 14.98
N THR A 286 -4.83 15.34 14.00
CA THR A 286 -5.55 16.27 13.15
C THR A 286 -5.93 15.54 11.86
N ILE A 287 -7.24 15.36 11.63
CA ILE A 287 -7.73 14.72 10.42
C ILE A 287 -7.43 15.62 9.22
N GLN A 288 -6.67 15.12 8.27
CA GLN A 288 -6.35 15.83 7.03
C GLN A 288 -7.39 15.53 5.96
N LYS A 289 -7.75 16.56 5.19
CA LYS A 289 -8.60 16.37 4.02
C LYS A 289 -7.74 15.83 2.86
N PRO A 290 -8.10 14.68 2.27
CA PRO A 290 -7.33 14.08 1.18
C PRO A 290 -7.17 15.02 -0.01
N LYS A 291 -5.98 15.04 -0.59
CA LYS A 291 -5.65 15.76 -1.82
C LYS A 291 -4.48 15.10 -2.54
N THR A 292 -4.41 15.26 -3.84
CA THR A 292 -3.27 14.84 -4.64
C THR A 292 -2.10 15.79 -4.38
N GLU A 293 -1.07 15.31 -3.68
CA GLU A 293 0.12 16.11 -3.34
C GLU A 293 1.13 16.12 -4.49
N LYS A 294 1.34 15.00 -5.14
CA LYS A 294 2.33 14.83 -6.20
C LYS A 294 1.79 13.98 -7.35
N LYS A 295 2.40 14.15 -8.51
CA LYS A 295 2.07 13.43 -9.73
C LYS A 295 3.37 13.05 -10.43
N ASP A 296 3.44 11.81 -10.86
CA ASP A 296 4.52 11.37 -11.71
C ASP A 296 4.29 11.80 -13.16
N THR A 297 5.38 11.91 -13.90
CA THR A 297 5.32 12.10 -15.34
C THR A 297 4.78 10.83 -15.98
N LEU A 298 3.73 10.93 -16.79
CA LEU A 298 3.17 9.81 -17.52
C LEU A 298 4.21 9.18 -18.45
N LYS A 299 4.15 7.88 -18.62
CA LYS A 299 4.90 7.19 -19.66
C LYS A 299 4.41 7.66 -21.03
N GLU A 300 5.28 7.68 -22.04
CA GLU A 300 4.89 8.00 -23.43
C GLU A 300 3.79 7.08 -23.94
N THR A 301 3.74 5.82 -23.47
CA THR A 301 2.70 4.84 -23.79
C THR A 301 1.35 5.17 -23.20
N ASP A 302 1.29 5.97 -22.14
CA ASP A 302 0.03 6.31 -21.44
C ASP A 302 -0.72 7.47 -22.11
N THR A 303 -0.10 8.08 -23.12
CA THR A 303 -0.68 9.19 -23.91
C THR A 303 -1.34 8.76 -25.22
N ARG A 304 -1.40 7.45 -25.50
CA ARG A 304 -1.98 6.90 -26.74
C ARG A 304 -3.38 6.35 -26.56
#